data_ef6ef95ab9746f97945cbc22c25a0b15
#
_entry.id   ef6ef95ab9746f97945cbc22c25a0b15
#
_cell.length_a   1.000
_cell.length_b   1.000
_cell.length_c   1.000
_cell.angle_alpha   90.00
_cell.angle_beta   90.00
_cell.angle_gamma   90.00
#
_symmetry.space_group_name_H-M   'P 1'
#
loop_
_entity.id
_entity.type
_entity.pdbx_description
1 polymer ?
#
loop_
_entity_poly.entity_id
_entity_poly.type
_entity_poly.pdbx_seq_one_letter_code
_entity_poly.pdbx_strand_id
1 'polypeptide(L)'
;GATYDVAMRFLHEDPWVRLDLLREAMPNQNIQMLLRGRNTVGYTPYPDSVCRGFVQEAAKSGVDVFRIFDALNDVSQMRPAIDAVLETNTTVAEVAMAYSGDLASPKENLYTLDYYLKLAEQIVESGAHILAIKDMAGLLRPEAASKLVMALRKEFDLPVHVHTHDTAGG
;
A
#
# COMPACT_ATOMS: atom_id res chain seq x y z
N GLY A 1 -1.15 7.10 7.08
CA GLY A 1 0.26 7.41 7.00
C GLY A 1 0.55 8.89 7.16
N ALA A 2 0.53 9.68 6.08
CA ALA A 2 0.84 11.11 6.14
C ALA A 2 -0.09 11.89 7.09
N THR A 3 -1.32 11.46 7.26
CA THR A 3 -2.28 12.08 8.20
C THR A 3 -1.77 12.07 9.64
N TYR A 4 -1.03 11.04 10.05
CA TYR A 4 -0.41 10.97 11.37
C TYR A 4 0.58 12.12 11.58
N ASP A 5 1.47 12.33 10.61
CA ASP A 5 2.47 13.39 10.65
C ASP A 5 1.82 14.79 10.57
N VAL A 6 0.80 14.96 9.72
CA VAL A 6 0.03 16.20 9.60
C VAL A 6 -0.69 16.54 10.91
N ALA A 7 -1.31 15.56 11.56
CA ALA A 7 -2.00 15.80 12.84
C ALA A 7 -1.04 16.35 13.90
N MET A 8 0.13 15.74 14.05
CA MET A 8 1.13 16.19 15.01
C MET A 8 1.76 17.55 14.66
N ARG A 9 2.26 17.68 13.41
CA ARG A 9 3.09 18.83 13.02
C ARG A 9 2.31 20.11 12.78
N PHE A 10 1.15 20.00 12.16
CA PHE A 10 0.41 21.15 11.66
C PHE A 10 -0.86 21.43 12.44
N LEU A 11 -1.54 20.39 12.92
CA LEU A 11 -2.79 20.56 13.66
C LEU A 11 -2.60 20.53 15.16
N HIS A 12 -1.43 20.12 15.66
CA HIS A 12 -1.14 19.96 17.08
C HIS A 12 -2.15 19.05 17.79
N GLU A 13 -2.61 18.02 17.07
CA GLU A 13 -3.54 17.02 17.57
C GLU A 13 -2.82 15.69 17.83
N ASP A 14 -3.34 14.93 18.79
CA ASP A 14 -2.95 13.53 18.98
C ASP A 14 -3.54 12.69 17.85
N PRO A 15 -2.71 12.06 17.00
CA PRO A 15 -3.19 11.26 15.87
C PRO A 15 -3.93 9.99 16.29
N TRP A 16 -3.67 9.46 17.49
CA TRP A 16 -4.37 8.29 18.01
C TRP A 16 -5.79 8.65 18.44
N VAL A 17 -5.95 9.73 19.17
CA VAL A 17 -7.28 10.27 19.52
C VAL A 17 -8.10 10.57 18.27
N ARG A 18 -7.48 11.14 17.23
CA ARG A 18 -8.16 11.35 15.94
C ARG A 18 -8.62 10.02 15.32
N LEU A 19 -7.80 8.99 15.34
CA LEU A 19 -8.16 7.68 14.79
C LEU A 19 -9.30 7.02 15.59
N ASP A 20 -9.26 7.11 16.91
CA ASP A 20 -10.31 6.60 17.79
C ASP A 20 -11.66 7.29 17.51
N LEU A 21 -11.65 8.62 17.36
CA LEU A 21 -12.85 9.40 16.99
C LEU A 21 -13.38 9.02 15.59
N LEU A 22 -12.49 8.74 14.62
CA LEU A 22 -12.90 8.26 13.31
C LEU A 22 -13.53 6.87 13.39
N ARG A 23 -12.98 5.98 14.20
CA ARG A 23 -13.55 4.65 14.42
C ARG A 23 -14.92 4.72 15.09
N GLU A 24 -15.07 5.58 16.09
CA GLU A 24 -16.35 5.82 16.77
C GLU A 24 -17.42 6.36 15.81
N ALA A 25 -17.03 7.34 14.97
CA ALA A 25 -17.95 7.94 13.99
C ALA A 25 -18.32 6.98 12.84
N MET A 26 -17.46 6.00 12.52
CA MET A 26 -17.63 5.08 11.39
C MET A 26 -17.44 3.61 11.83
N PRO A 27 -18.28 3.09 12.74
CA PRO A 27 -18.08 1.77 13.34
C PRO A 27 -18.17 0.61 12.34
N ASN A 28 -18.93 0.78 11.24
CA ASN A 28 -19.19 -0.24 10.25
C ASN A 28 -18.41 -0.05 8.93
N GLN A 29 -17.48 0.92 8.87
CA GLN A 29 -16.65 1.16 7.69
C GLN A 29 -15.23 0.66 7.93
N ASN A 30 -14.63 0.03 6.92
CA ASN A 30 -13.22 -0.32 6.98
C ASN A 30 -12.37 0.95 6.89
N ILE A 31 -11.46 1.13 7.85
CA ILE A 31 -10.48 2.21 7.85
C ILE A 31 -9.19 1.70 7.23
N GLN A 32 -8.76 2.34 6.16
CA GLN A 32 -7.52 2.02 5.47
C GLN A 32 -6.44 3.07 5.75
N MET A 33 -5.23 2.61 6.01
CA MET A 33 -4.06 3.45 6.23
C MET A 33 -2.95 3.12 5.24
N LEU A 34 -2.33 4.17 4.67
CA LEU A 34 -1.10 4.04 3.88
C LEU A 34 0.10 3.86 4.81
N LEU A 35 0.94 2.87 4.51
CA LEU A 35 2.18 2.58 5.24
C LEU A 35 3.35 2.50 4.25
N ARG A 36 4.37 3.34 4.46
CA ARG A 36 5.52 3.45 3.55
C ARG A 36 6.61 2.42 3.88
N GLY A 37 6.26 1.14 3.81
CA GLY A 37 7.19 0.07 4.18
C GLY A 37 7.89 0.36 5.50
N ARG A 38 9.22 0.22 5.55
CA ARG A 38 10.05 0.50 6.73
C ARG A 38 10.02 1.96 7.17
N ASN A 39 9.73 2.90 6.26
CA ASN A 39 9.59 4.31 6.61
C ASN A 39 8.31 4.62 7.41
N THR A 40 7.39 3.67 7.51
CA THR A 40 6.16 3.74 8.29
C THR A 40 5.32 4.97 7.90
N VAL A 41 5.32 6.04 8.67
CA VAL A 41 4.65 7.31 8.37
C VAL A 41 5.60 8.43 7.97
N GLY A 42 6.90 8.17 8.04
CA GLY A 42 7.97 9.15 7.80
C GLY A 42 8.59 9.07 6.42
N TYR A 43 9.82 9.60 6.31
CA TYR A 43 10.60 9.69 5.07
C TYR A 43 11.98 9.02 5.19
N THR A 44 12.30 8.48 6.35
CA THR A 44 13.53 7.73 6.63
C THR A 44 13.16 6.39 7.25
N PRO A 45 13.97 5.34 7.05
CA PRO A 45 13.72 4.03 7.65
C PRO A 45 13.73 4.08 9.18
N TYR A 46 12.73 3.48 9.79
CA TYR A 46 12.69 3.21 11.22
C TYR A 46 13.21 1.81 11.53
N PRO A 47 13.67 1.55 12.77
CA PRO A 47 13.88 0.18 13.25
C PRO A 47 12.61 -0.67 13.13
N ASP A 48 12.77 -1.95 12.84
CA ASP A 48 11.63 -2.88 12.65
C ASP A 48 10.71 -2.94 13.87
N SER A 49 11.27 -2.79 15.08
CA SER A 49 10.48 -2.72 16.33
C SER A 49 9.55 -1.51 16.39
N VAL A 50 9.96 -0.37 15.82
CA VAL A 50 9.11 0.84 15.73
C VAL A 50 7.99 0.63 14.72
N CYS A 51 8.30 0.06 13.55
CA CYS A 51 7.29 -0.29 12.55
C CYS A 51 6.24 -1.25 13.13
N ARG A 52 6.70 -2.31 13.83
CA ARG A 52 5.81 -3.28 14.49
C ARG A 52 4.94 -2.63 15.56
N GLY A 53 5.51 -1.85 16.47
CA GLY A 53 4.76 -1.15 17.52
C GLY A 53 3.72 -0.19 16.94
N PHE A 54 4.07 0.54 15.86
CA PHE A 54 3.15 1.44 15.17
C PHE A 54 1.95 0.68 14.56
N VAL A 55 2.21 -0.44 13.86
CA VAL A 55 1.15 -1.27 13.26
C VAL A 55 0.22 -1.84 14.33
N GLN A 56 0.78 -2.35 15.44
CA GLN A 56 -0.01 -2.90 16.53
C GLN A 56 -0.93 -1.82 17.17
N GLU A 57 -0.41 -0.61 17.42
CA GLU A 57 -1.22 0.46 17.99
C GLU A 57 -2.27 0.96 16.99
N ALA A 58 -1.94 1.10 15.70
CA ALA A 58 -2.89 1.49 14.68
C ALA A 58 -4.03 0.47 14.51
N ALA A 59 -3.71 -0.83 14.56
CA ALA A 59 -4.70 -1.90 14.51
C ALA A 59 -5.63 -1.85 15.74
N LYS A 60 -5.08 -1.65 16.93
CA LYS A 60 -5.84 -1.52 18.17
C LYS A 60 -6.77 -0.30 18.16
N SER A 61 -6.33 0.83 17.60
CA SER A 61 -7.14 2.04 17.43
C SER A 61 -8.10 1.98 16.22
N GLY A 62 -8.18 0.84 15.51
CA GLY A 62 -9.25 0.57 14.55
C GLY A 62 -8.90 0.65 13.09
N VAL A 63 -7.62 0.58 12.69
CA VAL A 63 -7.25 0.37 11.29
C VAL A 63 -7.53 -1.07 10.90
N ASP A 64 -8.26 -1.27 9.80
CA ASP A 64 -8.61 -2.59 9.27
C ASP A 64 -7.68 -3.03 8.14
N VAL A 65 -7.23 -2.09 7.31
CA VAL A 65 -6.43 -2.36 6.12
C VAL A 65 -5.17 -1.50 6.11
N PHE A 66 -4.02 -2.13 6.01
CA PHE A 66 -2.76 -1.43 5.80
C PHE A 66 -2.35 -1.54 4.34
N ARG A 67 -2.33 -0.42 3.62
CA ARG A 67 -1.78 -0.32 2.27
C ARG A 67 -0.29 -0.05 2.35
N ILE A 68 0.49 -1.08 2.12
CA ILE A 68 1.95 -1.07 2.24
C ILE A 68 2.55 -0.86 0.86
N PHE A 69 3.49 0.06 0.72
CA PHE A 69 4.24 0.25 -0.52
C PHE A 69 5.67 0.72 -0.26
N ASP A 70 6.51 0.51 -1.25
CA ASP A 70 7.79 1.19 -1.42
C ASP A 70 7.83 1.88 -2.78
N ALA A 71 8.33 3.12 -2.84
CA ALA A 71 8.34 3.91 -4.08
C ALA A 71 9.23 3.33 -5.18
N LEU A 72 10.21 2.51 -4.81
CA LEU A 72 11.14 1.82 -5.71
C LEU A 72 10.78 0.35 -5.94
N ASN A 73 9.62 -0.10 -5.40
CA ASN A 73 9.19 -1.49 -5.48
C ASN A 73 10.14 -2.51 -4.82
N ASP A 74 10.89 -2.08 -3.80
CA ASP A 74 11.75 -2.98 -3.04
C ASP A 74 10.93 -3.73 -1.97
N VAL A 75 10.62 -4.99 -2.24
CA VAL A 75 9.84 -5.85 -1.33
C VAL A 75 10.58 -6.04 0.01
N SER A 76 11.91 -6.01 0.03
CA SER A 76 12.68 -6.13 1.27
C SER A 76 12.44 -4.94 2.22
N GLN A 77 12.16 -3.75 1.68
CA GLN A 77 11.79 -2.57 2.46
C GLN A 77 10.32 -2.62 2.93
N MET A 78 9.47 -3.35 2.24
CA MET A 78 8.07 -3.56 2.64
C MET A 78 7.92 -4.67 3.68
N ARG A 79 8.84 -5.65 3.70
CA ARG A 79 8.74 -6.86 4.51
C ARG A 79 8.48 -6.62 6.00
N PRO A 80 9.18 -5.71 6.72
CA PRO A 80 8.91 -5.49 8.14
C PRO A 80 7.49 -5.01 8.43
N ALA A 81 6.92 -4.19 7.50
CA ALA A 81 5.54 -3.72 7.62
C ALA A 81 4.53 -4.85 7.32
N ILE A 82 4.80 -5.67 6.30
CA ILE A 82 3.96 -6.82 5.96
C ILE A 82 3.90 -7.79 7.13
N ASP A 83 5.07 -8.20 7.67
CA ASP A 83 5.16 -9.11 8.80
C ASP A 83 4.42 -8.56 10.03
N ALA A 84 4.59 -7.27 10.34
CA ALA A 84 3.90 -6.62 11.45
C ALA A 84 2.37 -6.65 11.29
N VAL A 85 1.85 -6.45 10.08
CA VAL A 85 0.40 -6.52 9.79
C VAL A 85 -0.10 -7.96 9.92
N LEU A 86 0.63 -8.94 9.39
CA LEU A 86 0.26 -10.36 9.50
C LEU A 86 0.23 -10.83 10.96
N GLU A 87 1.17 -10.37 11.79
CA GLU A 87 1.22 -10.69 13.23
C GLU A 87 -0.01 -10.20 14.00
N THR A 88 -0.74 -9.19 13.52
CA THR A 88 -1.96 -8.72 14.18
C THR A 88 -3.09 -9.75 14.17
N ASN A 89 -3.14 -10.62 13.15
CA ASN A 89 -4.19 -11.59 12.88
C ASN A 89 -5.62 -11.01 12.76
N THR A 90 -5.74 -9.68 12.72
CA THR A 90 -7.04 -8.97 12.69
C THR A 90 -7.13 -7.96 11.56
N THR A 91 -6.01 -7.64 10.91
CA THR A 91 -5.93 -6.62 9.87
C THR A 91 -5.48 -7.21 8.54
N VAL A 92 -5.74 -6.46 7.48
CA VAL A 92 -5.47 -6.87 6.10
C VAL A 92 -4.21 -6.21 5.58
N ALA A 93 -3.28 -7.01 5.05
CA ALA A 93 -2.10 -6.53 4.33
C ALA A 93 -2.46 -6.36 2.85
N GLU A 94 -2.69 -5.13 2.42
CA GLU A 94 -2.77 -4.73 1.02
C GLU A 94 -1.40 -4.23 0.59
N VAL A 95 -0.74 -4.93 -0.33
CA VAL A 95 0.62 -4.58 -0.76
C VAL A 95 0.61 -4.04 -2.18
N ALA A 96 1.15 -2.84 -2.35
CA ALA A 96 1.02 -2.08 -3.57
C ALA A 96 2.31 -2.03 -4.38
N MET A 97 2.19 -2.28 -5.66
CA MET A 97 3.20 -2.03 -6.67
C MET A 97 3.09 -0.59 -7.15
N ALA A 98 4.17 0.20 -7.00
CA ALA A 98 4.25 1.54 -7.59
C ALA A 98 4.32 1.41 -9.11
N TYR A 99 3.30 1.95 -9.80
CA TYR A 99 3.24 1.92 -11.25
C TYR A 99 4.12 3.01 -11.86
N SER A 100 4.94 2.62 -12.84
CA SER A 100 5.85 3.49 -13.58
C SER A 100 5.93 3.06 -15.03
N GLY A 101 6.45 3.93 -15.90
CA GLY A 101 6.58 3.64 -17.32
C GLY A 101 5.26 3.67 -18.09
N ASP A 102 5.25 3.05 -19.26
CA ASP A 102 4.07 2.92 -20.12
C ASP A 102 3.95 1.48 -20.63
N LEU A 103 3.21 0.66 -19.90
CA LEU A 103 3.02 -0.76 -20.20
C LEU A 103 2.35 -1.01 -21.57
N ALA A 104 1.68 -0.03 -22.14
CA ALA A 104 1.09 -0.11 -23.48
C ALA A 104 2.11 0.21 -24.59
N SER A 105 3.23 0.86 -24.26
CA SER A 105 4.24 1.25 -25.24
C SER A 105 5.11 0.05 -25.68
N PRO A 106 5.29 -0.20 -26.99
CA PRO A 106 6.22 -1.23 -27.46
C PRO A 106 7.71 -0.87 -27.21
N LYS A 107 7.99 0.36 -26.78
CA LYS A 107 9.34 0.84 -26.44
C LYS A 107 9.67 0.68 -24.95
N GLU A 108 8.68 0.33 -24.12
CA GLU A 108 8.90 0.06 -22.69
C GLU A 108 9.70 -1.24 -22.51
N ASN A 109 10.87 -1.12 -21.92
CA ASN A 109 11.80 -2.22 -21.73
C ASN A 109 12.19 -2.48 -20.28
N LEU A 110 11.79 -1.59 -19.36
CA LEU A 110 12.08 -1.72 -17.93
C LEU A 110 10.82 -2.13 -17.15
N TYR A 111 9.76 -1.34 -17.25
CA TYR A 111 8.52 -1.58 -16.51
C TYR A 111 7.53 -2.41 -17.35
N THR A 112 7.99 -3.59 -17.75
CA THR A 112 7.23 -4.51 -18.60
C THR A 112 6.17 -5.29 -17.82
N LEU A 113 5.29 -6.00 -18.51
CA LEU A 113 4.32 -6.90 -17.86
C LEU A 113 5.04 -7.96 -17.02
N ASP A 114 6.11 -8.53 -17.53
CA ASP A 114 6.92 -9.53 -16.82
C ASP A 114 7.55 -8.96 -15.53
N TYR A 115 8.01 -7.69 -15.56
CA TYR A 115 8.47 -7.00 -14.37
C TYR A 115 7.38 -6.96 -13.28
N TYR A 116 6.15 -6.57 -13.63
CA TYR A 116 5.07 -6.48 -12.65
C TYR A 116 4.60 -7.84 -12.17
N LEU A 117 4.59 -8.88 -13.01
CA LEU A 117 4.24 -10.23 -12.60
C LEU A 117 5.27 -10.81 -11.61
N LYS A 118 6.56 -10.62 -11.86
CA LYS A 118 7.62 -11.03 -10.93
C LYS A 118 7.57 -10.27 -9.60
N LEU A 119 7.26 -8.98 -9.64
CA LEU A 119 7.06 -8.19 -8.43
C LEU A 119 5.84 -8.66 -7.64
N ALA A 120 4.73 -8.95 -8.32
CA ALA A 120 3.53 -9.49 -7.70
C ALA A 120 3.77 -10.86 -7.07
N GLU A 121 4.54 -11.73 -7.71
CA GLU A 121 4.94 -13.04 -7.16
C GLU A 121 5.65 -12.86 -5.80
N GLN A 122 6.66 -11.99 -5.72
CA GLN A 122 7.37 -11.69 -4.45
C GLN A 122 6.42 -11.15 -3.37
N ILE A 123 5.46 -10.31 -3.77
CA ILE A 123 4.46 -9.76 -2.86
C ILE A 123 3.53 -10.88 -2.35
N VAL A 124 3.05 -11.74 -3.22
CA VAL A 124 2.22 -12.90 -2.84
C VAL A 124 2.97 -13.83 -1.90
N GLU A 125 4.22 -14.16 -2.21
CA GLU A 125 5.08 -14.98 -1.35
C GLU A 125 5.34 -14.35 0.03
N SER A 126 5.26 -13.02 0.13
CA SER A 126 5.37 -12.33 1.42
C SER A 126 4.13 -12.47 2.31
N GLY A 127 3.04 -13.05 1.80
CA GLY A 127 1.79 -13.27 2.55
C GLY A 127 0.76 -12.14 2.41
N ALA A 128 0.87 -11.29 1.38
CA ALA A 128 -0.11 -10.24 1.10
C ALA A 128 -1.53 -10.83 0.94
N HIS A 129 -2.54 -10.12 1.45
CA HIS A 129 -3.95 -10.49 1.31
C HIS A 129 -4.59 -9.87 0.07
N ILE A 130 -4.10 -8.71 -0.37
CA ILE A 130 -4.59 -7.95 -1.53
C ILE A 130 -3.38 -7.43 -2.30
N LEU A 131 -3.40 -7.61 -3.62
CA LEU A 131 -2.49 -6.92 -4.53
C LEU A 131 -3.04 -5.54 -4.86
N ALA A 132 -2.19 -4.51 -4.85
CA ALA A 132 -2.61 -3.18 -5.30
C ALA A 132 -1.68 -2.62 -6.37
N ILE A 133 -2.28 -1.89 -7.31
CA ILE A 133 -1.56 -1.07 -8.29
C ILE A 133 -1.65 0.37 -7.80
N LYS A 134 -0.50 1.00 -7.54
CA LYS A 134 -0.42 2.37 -7.05
C LYS A 134 0.17 3.28 -8.10
N ASP A 135 -0.69 3.95 -8.84
CA ASP A 135 -0.32 4.94 -9.85
C ASP A 135 -0.24 6.34 -9.24
N MET A 136 0.91 6.67 -8.66
CA MET A 136 1.15 7.94 -7.99
C MET A 136 1.31 9.11 -8.96
N ALA A 137 1.77 8.86 -10.17
CA ALA A 137 2.06 9.89 -11.16
C ALA A 137 0.92 10.10 -12.18
N GLY A 138 -0.14 9.28 -12.12
CA GLY A 138 -1.23 9.34 -13.09
C GLY A 138 -0.81 8.88 -14.49
N LEU A 139 0.05 7.88 -14.57
CA LEU A 139 0.57 7.33 -15.84
C LEU A 139 -0.26 6.16 -16.37
N LEU A 140 -1.04 5.54 -15.52
CA LEU A 140 -1.78 4.32 -15.83
C LEU A 140 -2.97 4.64 -16.77
N ARG A 141 -2.83 4.30 -18.03
CA ARG A 141 -3.89 4.46 -19.02
C ARG A 141 -4.84 3.28 -19.04
N PRO A 142 -6.09 3.42 -19.50
CA PRO A 142 -7.10 2.36 -19.50
C PRO A 142 -6.64 1.03 -20.12
N GLU A 143 -5.94 1.09 -21.25
CA GLU A 143 -5.41 -0.10 -21.93
C GLU A 143 -4.34 -0.82 -21.07
N ALA A 144 -3.40 -0.06 -20.52
CA ALA A 144 -2.35 -0.60 -19.63
C ALA A 144 -2.96 -1.15 -18.34
N ALA A 145 -3.95 -0.46 -17.77
CA ALA A 145 -4.66 -0.92 -16.58
C ALA A 145 -5.38 -2.26 -16.85
N SER A 146 -6.13 -2.34 -17.94
CA SER A 146 -6.83 -3.57 -18.34
C SER A 146 -5.86 -4.73 -18.52
N LYS A 147 -4.76 -4.51 -19.24
CA LYS A 147 -3.72 -5.53 -19.48
C LYS A 147 -3.10 -6.03 -18.18
N LEU A 148 -2.73 -5.11 -17.28
CA LEU A 148 -2.08 -5.45 -16.01
C LEU A 148 -3.04 -6.17 -15.06
N VAL A 149 -4.26 -5.65 -14.86
CA VAL A 149 -5.27 -6.25 -13.98
C VAL A 149 -5.65 -7.65 -14.46
N MET A 150 -5.89 -7.83 -15.76
CA MET A 150 -6.21 -9.15 -16.31
C MET A 150 -5.08 -10.16 -16.10
N ALA A 151 -3.82 -9.74 -16.30
CA ALA A 151 -2.67 -10.61 -16.09
C ALA A 151 -2.51 -11.00 -14.62
N LEU A 152 -2.61 -10.04 -13.69
CA LEU A 152 -2.53 -10.30 -12.25
C LEU A 152 -3.65 -11.25 -11.79
N ARG A 153 -4.88 -11.03 -12.24
CA ARG A 153 -6.03 -11.89 -11.89
C ARG A 153 -5.96 -13.29 -12.48
N LYS A 154 -5.22 -13.46 -13.57
CA LYS A 154 -4.99 -14.77 -14.19
C LYS A 154 -3.94 -15.59 -13.43
N GLU A 155 -2.88 -14.94 -12.97
CA GLU A 155 -1.73 -15.61 -12.33
C GLU A 155 -1.93 -15.80 -10.82
N PHE A 156 -2.66 -14.91 -10.14
CA PHE A 156 -2.77 -14.90 -8.68
C PHE A 156 -4.23 -14.92 -8.21
N ASP A 157 -4.54 -15.78 -7.25
CA ASP A 157 -5.87 -15.85 -6.62
C ASP A 157 -5.99 -14.86 -5.45
N LEU A 158 -5.71 -13.59 -5.72
CA LEU A 158 -5.88 -12.48 -4.78
C LEU A 158 -6.73 -11.37 -5.39
N PRO A 159 -7.48 -10.62 -4.57
CA PRO A 159 -8.10 -9.38 -5.01
C PRO A 159 -7.06 -8.40 -5.54
N VAL A 160 -7.43 -7.64 -6.59
CA VAL A 160 -6.60 -6.56 -7.14
C VAL A 160 -7.29 -5.23 -6.93
N HIS A 161 -6.62 -4.32 -6.24
CA HIS A 161 -7.08 -2.95 -6.00
C HIS A 161 -6.30 -1.97 -6.89
N VAL A 162 -7.00 -1.06 -7.57
CA VAL A 162 -6.37 -0.03 -8.39
C VAL A 162 -6.54 1.33 -7.72
N HIS A 163 -5.42 2.02 -7.49
CA HIS A 163 -5.35 3.39 -7.00
C HIS A 163 -4.61 4.24 -8.03
N THR A 164 -5.24 5.28 -8.52
CA THR A 164 -4.59 6.28 -9.37
C THR A 164 -4.83 7.69 -8.85
N HIS A 165 -3.87 8.59 -9.08
CA HIS A 165 -4.06 10.03 -8.85
C HIS A 165 -4.77 10.70 -10.02
N ASP A 166 -4.93 9.98 -11.15
CA ASP A 166 -5.71 10.41 -12.33
C ASP A 166 -5.43 11.85 -12.77
N THR A 167 -4.16 12.21 -12.80
CA THR A 167 -3.72 13.59 -13.11
C THR A 167 -4.17 14.07 -14.48
N ALA A 168 -4.31 13.15 -15.43
CA ALA A 168 -4.74 13.43 -16.80
C ALA A 168 -6.27 13.34 -17.00
N GLY A 169 -7.02 12.78 -16.05
CA GLY A 169 -8.47 12.60 -16.15
C GLY A 169 -8.87 11.55 -17.19
N GLY A 170 -8.17 10.41 -17.24
CA GLY A 170 -8.34 9.36 -18.25
C GLY A 170 -9.29 8.22 -17.85
#